data_2f8136878723525e6ef8c939fa398521
#
_entry.id   2f8136878723525e6ef8c939fa398521
#
_cell.length_a   1.000
_cell.length_b   1.000
_cell.length_c   1.000
_cell.angle_alpha   90.00
_cell.angle_beta   90.00
_cell.angle_gamma   90.00
#
_symmetry.space_group_name_H-M   'P 1'
#
loop_
_entity.id
_entity.type
_entity.pdbx_description
1 polymer ?
#
loop_
_entity_poly.entity_id
_entity_poly.type
_entity_poly.pdbx_seq_one_letter_code
_entity_poly.pdbx_strand_id
1 'polypeptide(L)'
;VFKLKKRPSYNPLIIHISNAGILEQIAKNIPAKARELANVFWPGPLTLVLEKQDQIPNRITAGKPTVAVRVPNHPIALQLLKSLNFPLAAPSANPFGSLSPTSAKHVALYFKEEINFILDGGPCFCGLESTIIGFENDKPILYRHGAISIEEIEKIIGPIKIKNQNSKNPSAPGMLTRHYAPKTQIQINDDISLALAQNPDKKIGVLSFRKNKKIKTEIHQEVLSISGDLNEASKNLYAALHR
;
A
#
# COMPACT_ATOMS: atom_id res chain seq x y z
N VAL A 1 7.88 15.97 -3.20
CA VAL A 1 7.35 14.77 -2.56
C VAL A 1 7.89 14.62 -1.14
N PHE A 2 9.24 14.52 -0.93
CA PHE A 2 9.81 14.28 0.40
C PHE A 2 9.47 15.40 1.40
N LYS A 3 9.69 16.68 1.03
CA LYS A 3 9.38 17.84 1.89
C LYS A 3 7.88 17.89 2.21
N LEU A 4 7.02 17.88 1.20
CA LEU A 4 5.56 17.97 1.34
C LEU A 4 4.99 16.87 2.24
N LYS A 5 5.44 15.63 2.07
CA LYS A 5 4.97 14.48 2.84
C LYS A 5 5.67 14.33 4.21
N LYS A 6 6.69 15.11 4.51
CA LYS A 6 7.62 14.88 5.64
C LYS A 6 8.21 13.47 5.62
N ARG A 7 8.47 12.94 4.41
CA ARG A 7 8.96 11.57 4.20
C ARG A 7 10.47 11.52 4.39
N PRO A 8 11.00 10.58 5.19
CA PRO A 8 12.44 10.39 5.33
C PRO A 8 13.09 10.00 4.01
N SER A 9 14.28 10.55 3.72
CA SER A 9 15.02 10.30 2.47
C SER A 9 15.51 8.84 2.34
N TYR A 10 15.69 8.15 3.47
CA TYR A 10 16.07 6.73 3.50
C TYR A 10 14.93 5.76 3.15
N ASN A 11 13.70 6.26 2.95
CA ASN A 11 12.55 5.43 2.58
C ASN A 11 12.33 5.52 1.06
N PRO A 12 12.63 4.45 0.27
CA PRO A 12 12.60 4.50 -1.18
C PRO A 12 11.20 4.74 -1.73
N LEU A 13 11.13 5.10 -3.02
CA LEU A 13 9.89 5.28 -3.77
C LEU A 13 9.65 4.08 -4.69
N ILE A 14 8.41 3.95 -5.19
CA ILE A 14 8.04 2.98 -6.22
C ILE A 14 8.01 3.70 -7.56
N ILE A 15 8.67 3.13 -8.57
CA ILE A 15 8.56 3.56 -9.96
C ILE A 15 7.34 2.90 -10.59
N HIS A 16 6.48 3.71 -11.18
CA HIS A 16 5.31 3.26 -11.93
C HIS A 16 5.62 3.35 -13.41
N ILE A 17 5.41 2.23 -14.12
CA ILE A 17 5.61 2.09 -15.57
C ILE A 17 4.28 1.77 -16.25
N SER A 18 4.15 2.10 -17.54
CA SER A 18 2.90 1.92 -18.30
C SER A 18 2.62 0.47 -18.70
N ASN A 19 3.64 -0.38 -18.78
CA ASN A 19 3.53 -1.80 -19.12
C ASN A 19 4.81 -2.56 -18.74
N ALA A 20 4.76 -3.89 -18.73
CA ALA A 20 5.89 -4.74 -18.36
C ALA A 20 7.07 -4.67 -19.35
N GLY A 21 6.85 -4.30 -20.62
CA GLY A 21 7.90 -4.17 -21.63
C GLY A 21 8.95 -3.10 -21.32
N ILE A 22 8.62 -2.14 -20.44
CA ILE A 22 9.55 -1.08 -20.00
C ILE A 22 10.44 -1.57 -18.84
N LEU A 23 10.16 -2.73 -18.25
CA LEU A 23 10.83 -3.17 -17.03
C LEU A 23 12.36 -3.23 -17.18
N GLU A 24 12.88 -3.68 -18.30
CA GLU A 24 14.32 -3.79 -18.57
C GLU A 24 15.06 -2.44 -18.66
N GLN A 25 14.33 -1.36 -18.91
CA GLN A 25 14.88 0.00 -18.83
C GLN A 25 15.05 0.47 -17.37
N ILE A 26 14.38 -0.16 -16.43
CA ILE A 26 14.36 0.23 -15.01
C ILE A 26 15.20 -0.73 -14.15
N ALA A 27 15.13 -2.03 -14.46
CA ALA A 27 15.78 -3.09 -13.70
C ALA A 27 16.66 -3.97 -14.60
N LYS A 28 17.69 -4.57 -14.01
CA LYS A 28 18.58 -5.53 -14.66
C LYS A 28 18.60 -6.84 -13.88
N ASN A 29 19.16 -7.91 -14.44
CA ASN A 29 19.28 -9.24 -13.82
C ASN A 29 17.93 -9.72 -13.25
N ILE A 30 16.85 -9.60 -14.04
CA ILE A 30 15.48 -9.84 -13.61
C ILE A 30 15.27 -11.36 -13.46
N PRO A 31 15.01 -11.89 -12.24
CA PRO A 31 14.78 -13.31 -12.01
C PRO A 31 13.58 -13.85 -12.80
N ALA A 32 13.61 -15.12 -13.23
CA ALA A 32 12.49 -15.75 -13.93
C ALA A 32 11.18 -15.67 -13.14
N LYS A 33 11.21 -15.94 -11.83
CA LYS A 33 10.07 -15.82 -10.94
C LYS A 33 9.50 -14.39 -10.85
N ALA A 34 10.33 -13.36 -11.02
CA ALA A 34 9.84 -11.97 -11.08
C ALA A 34 9.04 -11.74 -12.36
N ARG A 35 9.47 -12.29 -13.49
CA ARG A 35 8.75 -12.22 -14.77
C ARG A 35 7.43 -12.99 -14.71
N GLU A 36 7.42 -14.18 -14.10
CA GLU A 36 6.20 -14.97 -13.88
C GLU A 36 5.17 -14.18 -13.07
N LEU A 37 5.58 -13.58 -11.95
CA LEU A 37 4.71 -12.74 -11.13
C LEU A 37 4.21 -11.49 -11.88
N ALA A 38 5.08 -10.84 -12.66
CA ALA A 38 4.70 -9.69 -13.47
C ALA A 38 3.66 -10.07 -14.54
N ASN A 39 3.82 -11.20 -15.20
CA ASN A 39 2.88 -11.68 -16.22
C ASN A 39 1.48 -11.98 -15.65
N VAL A 40 1.40 -12.46 -14.40
CA VAL A 40 0.11 -12.81 -13.76
C VAL A 40 -0.54 -11.58 -13.13
N PHE A 41 0.23 -10.73 -12.45
CA PHE A 41 -0.30 -9.69 -11.57
C PHE A 41 -0.14 -8.26 -12.10
N TRP A 42 0.43 -8.05 -13.27
CA TRP A 42 0.49 -6.73 -13.91
C TRP A 42 -0.36 -6.65 -15.18
N PRO A 43 -1.11 -5.55 -15.32
CA PRO A 43 -1.31 -4.41 -14.42
C PRO A 43 -2.03 -4.80 -13.13
N GLY A 44 -1.53 -4.34 -11.95
CA GLY A 44 -2.14 -4.76 -10.69
C GLY A 44 -1.45 -4.26 -9.43
N PRO A 45 -1.88 -4.80 -8.26
CA PRO A 45 -1.36 -4.39 -6.96
C PRO A 45 -0.11 -5.18 -6.53
N LEU A 46 0.76 -5.55 -7.47
CA LEU A 46 2.07 -6.14 -7.22
C LEU A 46 3.17 -5.11 -7.43
N THR A 47 4.10 -5.03 -6.49
CA THR A 47 5.36 -4.29 -6.62
C THR A 47 6.52 -5.27 -6.54
N LEU A 48 7.43 -5.21 -7.50
CA LEU A 48 8.66 -6.00 -7.53
C LEU A 48 9.86 -5.12 -7.14
N VAL A 49 10.71 -5.61 -6.25
CA VAL A 49 11.98 -4.99 -5.88
C VAL A 49 13.10 -5.76 -6.55
N LEU A 50 13.75 -5.12 -7.50
CA LEU A 50 14.71 -5.70 -8.44
C LEU A 50 16.03 -4.91 -8.44
N GLU A 51 17.11 -5.48 -8.96
CA GLU A 51 18.36 -4.76 -9.17
C GLU A 51 18.13 -3.59 -10.14
N LYS A 52 18.52 -2.37 -9.76
CA LYS A 52 18.27 -1.18 -10.56
C LYS A 52 19.22 -1.05 -11.73
N GLN A 53 18.75 -0.47 -12.84
CA GLN A 53 19.64 0.07 -13.89
C GLN A 53 20.43 1.26 -13.35
N ASP A 54 21.63 1.48 -13.88
CA ASP A 54 22.57 2.50 -13.38
C ASP A 54 22.05 3.94 -13.54
N GLN A 55 21.21 4.20 -14.55
CA GLN A 55 20.57 5.49 -14.76
C GLN A 55 19.49 5.83 -13.71
N ILE A 56 19.05 4.88 -12.89
CA ILE A 56 18.05 5.17 -11.87
C ILE A 56 18.66 5.96 -10.72
N PRO A 57 18.15 7.19 -10.45
CA PRO A 57 18.74 8.07 -9.46
C PRO A 57 18.69 7.48 -8.04
N ASN A 58 19.79 7.60 -7.31
CA ASN A 58 19.88 7.15 -5.91
C ASN A 58 18.82 7.78 -4.99
N ARG A 59 18.34 8.98 -5.32
CA ARG A 59 17.27 9.64 -4.56
C ARG A 59 15.95 8.85 -4.56
N ILE A 60 15.66 8.12 -5.65
CA ILE A 60 14.44 7.28 -5.75
C ILE A 60 14.61 6.02 -4.92
N THR A 61 15.79 5.41 -4.94
CA THR A 61 16.09 4.13 -4.29
C THR A 61 16.61 4.28 -2.85
N ALA A 62 16.72 5.52 -2.34
CA ALA A 62 17.38 5.81 -1.06
C ALA A 62 18.81 5.26 -0.97
N GLY A 63 19.57 5.34 -2.10
CA GLY A 63 20.93 4.84 -2.21
C GLY A 63 21.08 3.33 -2.36
N LYS A 64 19.98 2.58 -2.45
CA LYS A 64 20.01 1.12 -2.56
C LYS A 64 20.36 0.67 -3.99
N PRO A 65 20.96 -0.54 -4.14
CA PRO A 65 21.21 -1.15 -5.45
C PRO A 65 19.92 -1.68 -6.11
N THR A 66 18.80 -1.60 -5.43
CA THR A 66 17.51 -2.11 -5.90
C THR A 66 16.49 -1.01 -6.10
N VAL A 67 15.53 -1.23 -6.97
CA VAL A 67 14.41 -0.35 -7.29
C VAL A 67 13.09 -1.09 -7.17
N ALA A 68 12.09 -0.44 -6.60
CA ALA A 68 10.72 -0.96 -6.55
C ALA A 68 9.97 -0.51 -7.81
N VAL A 69 9.35 -1.44 -8.53
CA VAL A 69 8.65 -1.19 -9.80
C VAL A 69 7.24 -1.77 -9.77
N ARG A 70 6.30 -1.07 -10.40
CA ARG A 70 4.90 -1.51 -10.50
C ARG A 70 4.25 -1.03 -11.81
N VAL A 71 3.38 -1.85 -12.39
CA VAL A 71 2.38 -1.43 -13.40
C VAL A 71 1.04 -1.28 -12.68
N PRO A 72 0.50 -0.06 -12.49
CA PRO A 72 -0.77 0.12 -11.79
C PRO A 72 -1.94 -0.38 -12.64
N ASN A 73 -3.02 -0.87 -12.00
CA ASN A 73 -4.26 -1.25 -12.66
C ASN A 73 -5.34 -0.18 -12.44
N HIS A 74 -5.15 0.99 -13.02
CA HIS A 74 -6.13 2.07 -13.00
C HIS A 74 -6.12 2.79 -14.34
N PRO A 75 -7.26 2.91 -15.06
CA PRO A 75 -7.29 3.41 -16.42
C PRO A 75 -6.68 4.81 -16.56
N ILE A 76 -7.04 5.74 -15.67
CA ILE A 76 -6.51 7.12 -15.70
C ILE A 76 -5.00 7.14 -15.40
N ALA A 77 -4.53 6.35 -14.42
CA ALA A 77 -3.09 6.26 -14.11
C ALA A 77 -2.31 5.66 -15.28
N LEU A 78 -2.84 4.62 -15.93
CA LEU A 78 -2.23 4.02 -17.11
C LEU A 78 -2.21 4.98 -18.31
N GLN A 79 -3.31 5.74 -18.52
CA GLN A 79 -3.37 6.75 -19.57
C GLN A 79 -2.32 7.84 -19.33
N LEU A 80 -2.19 8.34 -18.11
CA LEU A 80 -1.14 9.29 -17.76
C LEU A 80 0.26 8.72 -18.04
N LEU A 81 0.54 7.49 -17.56
CA LEU A 81 1.85 6.86 -17.80
C LEU A 81 2.15 6.62 -19.28
N LYS A 82 1.14 6.31 -20.08
CA LYS A 82 1.28 6.12 -21.54
C LYS A 82 1.49 7.44 -22.29
N SER A 83 1.01 8.57 -21.76
CA SER A 83 1.21 9.90 -22.37
C SER A 83 2.60 10.50 -22.08
N LEU A 84 3.36 9.87 -21.17
CA LEU A 84 4.71 10.29 -20.79
C LEU A 84 5.77 9.42 -21.48
N ASN A 85 6.90 10.03 -21.81
CA ASN A 85 8.08 9.31 -22.32
C ASN A 85 9.06 8.89 -21.19
N PHE A 86 8.63 9.00 -19.92
CA PHE A 86 9.39 8.63 -18.74
C PHE A 86 8.47 8.02 -17.66
N PRO A 87 8.99 7.17 -16.77
CA PRO A 87 8.22 6.58 -15.67
C PRO A 87 8.01 7.59 -14.52
N LEU A 88 7.02 7.34 -13.66
CA LEU A 88 6.75 8.18 -12.50
C LEU A 88 7.16 7.49 -11.19
N ALA A 89 7.98 8.17 -10.39
CA ALA A 89 8.27 7.73 -9.02
C ALA A 89 7.27 8.37 -8.06
N ALA A 90 6.42 7.57 -7.44
CA ALA A 90 5.37 8.06 -6.55
C ALA A 90 5.18 7.17 -5.32
N PRO A 91 5.05 7.76 -4.11
CA PRO A 91 4.53 7.09 -2.90
C PRO A 91 3.01 7.25 -2.82
N SER A 92 2.38 6.68 -1.78
CA SER A 92 0.99 6.99 -1.42
C SER A 92 0.78 8.49 -1.16
N ALA A 93 -0.41 9.02 -1.45
CA ALA A 93 -0.69 10.47 -1.39
C ALA A 93 -1.19 10.93 -0.01
N ASN A 94 -0.42 10.63 1.06
CA ASN A 94 -0.66 11.01 2.46
C ASN A 94 0.61 11.58 3.10
N PRO A 95 0.52 12.37 4.18
CA PRO A 95 1.67 12.66 5.03
C PRO A 95 2.29 11.38 5.57
N PHE A 96 3.60 11.36 5.74
CA PHE A 96 4.32 10.17 6.18
C PHE A 96 3.78 9.63 7.52
N GLY A 97 3.53 8.31 7.60
CA GLY A 97 3.00 7.63 8.79
C GLY A 97 1.47 7.71 8.94
N SER A 98 0.78 8.59 8.22
CA SER A 98 -0.69 8.70 8.27
C SER A 98 -1.36 7.57 7.47
N LEU A 99 -2.69 7.46 7.61
CA LEU A 99 -3.50 6.53 6.82
C LEU A 99 -3.37 6.81 5.32
N SER A 100 -3.36 5.75 4.51
CA SER A 100 -3.38 5.89 3.06
C SER A 100 -4.73 6.45 2.58
N PRO A 101 -4.75 7.40 1.64
CA PRO A 101 -5.99 7.90 1.05
C PRO A 101 -6.58 6.85 0.11
N THR A 102 -7.90 6.75 0.10
CA THR A 102 -8.66 5.88 -0.83
C THR A 102 -9.55 6.67 -1.78
N SER A 103 -9.49 8.00 -1.72
CA SER A 103 -10.21 8.92 -2.60
C SER A 103 -9.47 10.25 -2.74
N ALA A 104 -9.78 11.02 -3.78
CA ALA A 104 -9.28 12.38 -3.98
C ALA A 104 -9.62 13.30 -2.80
N LYS A 105 -10.80 13.13 -2.19
CA LYS A 105 -11.22 13.86 -0.99
C LYS A 105 -10.25 13.69 0.17
N HIS A 106 -9.74 12.47 0.43
CA HIS A 106 -8.76 12.23 1.48
C HIS A 106 -7.43 12.95 1.20
N VAL A 107 -7.00 12.98 -0.08
CA VAL A 107 -5.80 13.71 -0.49
C VAL A 107 -5.98 15.21 -0.28
N ALA A 108 -7.11 15.77 -0.69
CA ALA A 108 -7.43 17.17 -0.50
C ALA A 108 -7.46 17.56 1.00
N LEU A 109 -8.02 16.72 1.87
CA LEU A 109 -8.02 16.95 3.31
C LEU A 109 -6.62 16.95 3.94
N TYR A 110 -5.70 16.13 3.40
CA TYR A 110 -4.32 16.07 3.90
C TYR A 110 -3.48 17.26 3.50
N PHE A 111 -3.54 17.66 2.23
CA PHE A 111 -2.61 18.63 1.67
C PHE A 111 -3.21 20.01 1.42
N LYS A 112 -4.54 20.12 1.44
CA LYS A 112 -5.25 21.41 1.24
C LYS A 112 -4.67 22.18 0.04
N GLU A 113 -4.23 23.40 0.26
CA GLU A 113 -3.65 24.29 -0.76
C GLU A 113 -2.18 24.02 -1.08
N GLU A 114 -1.53 23.05 -0.38
CA GLU A 114 -0.12 22.71 -0.63
C GLU A 114 0.09 21.95 -1.95
N ILE A 115 -0.98 21.49 -2.61
CA ILE A 115 -0.96 20.84 -3.93
C ILE A 115 -1.94 21.55 -4.87
N ASN A 116 -1.48 21.81 -6.11
CA ASN A 116 -2.27 22.54 -7.09
C ASN A 116 -3.27 21.65 -7.85
N PHE A 117 -2.96 20.34 -7.99
CA PHE A 117 -3.77 19.43 -8.80
C PHE A 117 -3.93 18.08 -8.11
N ILE A 118 -5.13 17.53 -8.21
CA ILE A 118 -5.48 16.16 -7.84
C ILE A 118 -6.18 15.55 -9.05
N LEU A 119 -5.59 14.50 -9.61
CA LEU A 119 -6.24 13.71 -10.66
C LEU A 119 -7.19 12.73 -9.99
N ASP A 120 -8.50 13.03 -10.04
CA ASP A 120 -9.51 12.20 -9.41
C ASP A 120 -9.89 11.03 -10.32
N GLY A 121 -9.55 9.83 -9.89
CA GLY A 121 -9.92 8.58 -10.53
C GLY A 121 -11.07 7.85 -9.84
N GLY A 122 -11.73 8.50 -8.89
CA GLY A 122 -12.73 7.86 -8.03
C GLY A 122 -12.10 7.09 -6.85
N PRO A 123 -12.91 6.33 -6.11
CA PRO A 123 -12.46 5.55 -4.96
C PRO A 123 -11.53 4.40 -5.38
N CYS A 124 -10.54 4.10 -4.54
CA CYS A 124 -9.61 2.98 -4.77
C CYS A 124 -10.35 1.64 -4.81
N PHE A 125 -10.02 0.81 -5.81
CA PHE A 125 -10.67 -0.48 -5.99
C PHE A 125 -10.29 -1.50 -4.90
N CYS A 126 -8.99 -1.65 -4.59
CA CYS A 126 -8.51 -2.62 -3.59
C CYS A 126 -8.53 -2.07 -2.15
N GLY A 127 -8.38 -0.76 -1.97
CA GLY A 127 -8.31 -0.11 -0.65
C GLY A 127 -7.04 -0.34 0.16
N LEU A 128 -6.21 -1.32 -0.20
CA LEU A 128 -4.91 -1.63 0.39
C LEU A 128 -3.76 -1.32 -0.58
N GLU A 129 -2.56 -1.23 -0.03
CA GLU A 129 -1.34 -1.09 -0.80
C GLU A 129 -1.01 -2.35 -1.61
N SER A 130 -0.06 -2.20 -2.55
CA SER A 130 0.50 -3.33 -3.29
C SER A 130 1.27 -4.28 -2.39
N THR A 131 1.17 -5.58 -2.67
CA THR A 131 2.08 -6.59 -2.14
C THR A 131 3.47 -6.36 -2.72
N ILE A 132 4.52 -6.40 -1.89
CA ILE A 132 5.90 -6.13 -2.32
C ILE A 132 6.75 -7.39 -2.18
N ILE A 133 7.24 -7.88 -3.31
CA ILE A 133 8.14 -9.02 -3.42
C ILE A 133 9.52 -8.54 -3.87
N GLY A 134 10.56 -8.94 -3.15
CA GLY A 134 11.95 -8.78 -3.56
C GLY A 134 12.62 -10.13 -3.79
N PHE A 135 13.91 -10.09 -4.19
CA PHE A 135 14.70 -11.27 -4.47
C PHE A 135 16.09 -11.15 -3.82
N GLU A 136 16.50 -12.18 -3.12
CA GLU A 136 17.86 -12.32 -2.57
C GLU A 136 18.44 -13.63 -3.10
N ASN A 137 19.50 -13.56 -3.92
CA ASN A 137 20.07 -14.72 -4.63
C ASN A 137 18.97 -15.50 -5.38
N ASP A 138 18.16 -14.81 -6.16
CA ASP A 138 17.00 -15.31 -6.92
C ASP A 138 15.88 -15.93 -6.09
N LYS A 139 15.99 -15.95 -4.76
CA LYS A 139 14.95 -16.46 -3.88
C LYS A 139 13.94 -15.35 -3.55
N PRO A 140 12.64 -15.58 -3.77
CA PRO A 140 11.62 -14.59 -3.51
C PRO A 140 11.44 -14.34 -2.00
N ILE A 141 11.26 -13.07 -1.64
CA ILE A 141 11.06 -12.63 -0.27
C ILE A 141 9.92 -11.61 -0.23
N LEU A 142 8.97 -11.81 0.67
CA LEU A 142 7.93 -10.85 0.96
C LEU A 142 8.47 -9.71 1.81
N TYR A 143 8.43 -8.50 1.29
CA TYR A 143 8.80 -7.28 2.01
C TYR A 143 7.60 -6.57 2.64
N ARG A 144 6.42 -6.68 2.03
CA ARG A 144 5.18 -6.08 2.54
C ARG A 144 3.97 -6.89 2.12
N HIS A 145 3.11 -7.20 3.08
CA HIS A 145 1.75 -7.66 2.78
C HIS A 145 0.94 -6.56 2.12
N GLY A 146 0.05 -6.93 1.21
CA GLY A 146 -0.81 -6.00 0.49
C GLY A 146 -2.03 -6.69 -0.10
N ALA A 147 -2.56 -6.16 -1.20
CA ALA A 147 -3.81 -6.62 -1.80
C ALA A 147 -3.75 -8.02 -2.45
N ILE A 148 -2.55 -8.57 -2.70
CA ILE A 148 -2.37 -9.95 -3.16
C ILE A 148 -1.90 -10.78 -1.96
N SER A 149 -2.58 -11.89 -1.68
CA SER A 149 -2.23 -12.78 -0.57
C SER A 149 -0.94 -13.56 -0.84
N ILE A 150 -0.33 -14.09 0.23
CA ILE A 150 0.87 -14.94 0.10
C ILE A 150 0.52 -16.20 -0.68
N GLU A 151 -0.63 -16.79 -0.40
CA GLU A 151 -1.11 -18.02 -1.02
C GLU A 151 -1.28 -17.87 -2.54
N GLU A 152 -1.73 -16.70 -3.01
CA GLU A 152 -1.81 -16.40 -4.45
C GLU A 152 -0.42 -16.30 -5.08
N ILE A 153 0.54 -15.69 -4.40
CA ILE A 153 1.94 -15.60 -4.86
C ILE A 153 2.57 -16.99 -4.90
N GLU A 154 2.42 -17.77 -3.83
CA GLU A 154 3.03 -19.11 -3.71
C GLU A 154 2.47 -20.12 -4.72
N LYS A 155 1.23 -19.98 -5.16
CA LYS A 155 0.67 -20.78 -6.26
C LYS A 155 1.42 -20.59 -7.59
N ILE A 156 2.05 -19.45 -7.80
CA ILE A 156 2.77 -19.13 -9.04
C ILE A 156 4.25 -19.51 -8.94
N ILE A 157 4.92 -19.11 -7.85
CA ILE A 157 6.39 -19.21 -7.76
C ILE A 157 6.88 -20.14 -6.66
N GLY A 158 5.99 -20.85 -5.98
CA GLY A 158 6.31 -21.71 -4.83
C GLY A 158 6.57 -20.90 -3.55
N PRO A 159 6.99 -21.58 -2.47
CA PRO A 159 7.13 -20.98 -1.14
C PRO A 159 8.03 -19.74 -1.10
N ILE A 160 7.62 -18.74 -0.31
CA ILE A 160 8.35 -17.48 -0.13
C ILE A 160 8.74 -17.25 1.32
N LYS A 161 9.87 -16.58 1.54
CA LYS A 161 10.26 -16.11 2.87
C LYS A 161 9.60 -14.79 3.20
N ILE A 162 9.22 -14.60 4.47
CA ILE A 162 8.74 -13.32 4.97
C ILE A 162 9.92 -12.61 5.63
N LYS A 163 10.19 -11.37 5.20
CA LYS A 163 11.22 -10.53 5.81
C LYS A 163 10.67 -9.87 7.08
N ASN A 164 11.39 -10.03 8.20
CA ASN A 164 11.03 -9.35 9.45
C ASN A 164 11.03 -7.83 9.26
N GLN A 165 9.94 -7.18 9.68
CA GLN A 165 9.66 -5.75 9.43
C GLN A 165 10.47 -4.77 10.28
N ASN A 166 11.37 -5.23 11.18
CA ASN A 166 12.05 -4.39 12.18
C ASN A 166 13.39 -3.79 11.69
N SER A 167 13.55 -3.42 10.44
CA SER A 167 14.80 -2.81 10.01
C SER A 167 14.74 -1.27 10.04
N LYS A 168 15.74 -0.64 10.69
CA LYS A 168 15.95 0.82 10.65
C LYS A 168 16.21 1.33 9.22
N ASN A 169 16.50 0.45 8.27
CA ASN A 169 16.77 0.76 6.86
C ASN A 169 15.89 -0.10 5.94
N PRO A 170 14.62 0.30 5.68
CA PRO A 170 13.64 -0.51 4.98
C PRO A 170 14.06 -0.74 3.51
N SER A 171 13.94 -1.99 3.04
CA SER A 171 14.21 -2.36 1.64
C SER A 171 13.11 -1.88 0.69
N ALA A 172 11.90 -1.61 1.22
CA ALA A 172 10.74 -1.16 0.48
C ALA A 172 9.86 -0.24 1.34
N PRO A 173 8.94 0.55 0.73
CA PRO A 173 7.98 1.36 1.48
C PRO A 173 7.06 0.51 2.36
N GLY A 174 6.72 1.01 3.56
CA GLY A 174 5.75 0.36 4.47
C GLY A 174 6.35 -0.69 5.41
N MET A 175 7.69 -0.80 5.51
CA MET A 175 8.38 -1.73 6.42
C MET A 175 8.72 -1.12 7.80
N LEU A 176 8.33 0.13 8.07
CA LEU A 176 8.60 0.79 9.35
C LEU A 176 7.53 0.44 10.38
N THR A 177 7.91 0.36 11.65
CA THR A 177 7.04 -0.05 12.78
C THR A 177 5.78 0.83 12.92
N ARG A 178 5.88 2.15 12.68
CA ARG A 178 4.72 3.05 12.67
C ARG A 178 4.46 3.52 11.25
N HIS A 179 3.48 2.88 10.61
CA HIS A 179 3.02 3.22 9.27
C HIS A 179 1.51 2.99 9.18
N TYR A 180 0.79 3.76 8.36
CA TYR A 180 -0.66 3.64 8.18
C TYR A 180 -1.49 3.82 9.45
N ALA A 181 -0.98 4.59 10.40
CA ALA A 181 -1.63 4.75 11.70
C ALA A 181 -2.58 5.97 11.70
N PRO A 182 -3.81 5.82 12.19
CA PRO A 182 -4.68 6.97 12.46
C PRO A 182 -4.14 7.81 13.62
N LYS A 183 -4.66 9.03 13.77
CA LYS A 183 -4.35 9.88 14.93
C LYS A 183 -5.03 9.35 16.19
N THR A 184 -6.25 8.85 16.05
CA THR A 184 -7.04 8.23 17.13
C THR A 184 -6.42 6.90 17.55
N GLN A 185 -6.33 6.66 18.83
CA GLN A 185 -5.85 5.39 19.36
C GLN A 185 -6.79 4.25 18.95
N ILE A 186 -6.22 3.14 18.47
CA ILE A 186 -6.95 1.93 18.15
C ILE A 186 -6.58 0.85 19.16
N GLN A 187 -7.59 0.09 19.59
CA GLN A 187 -7.43 -1.14 20.36
C GLN A 187 -8.12 -2.28 19.61
N ILE A 188 -7.48 -3.44 19.55
CA ILE A 188 -8.06 -4.66 19.01
C ILE A 188 -8.59 -5.47 20.19
N ASN A 189 -9.87 -5.83 20.16
CA ASN A 189 -10.52 -6.60 21.21
C ASN A 189 -11.39 -7.69 20.61
N ASP A 190 -11.33 -8.88 21.18
CA ASP A 190 -12.18 -10.01 20.79
C ASP A 190 -13.62 -9.84 21.36
N ASP A 191 -13.75 -9.24 22.53
CA ASP A 191 -15.03 -8.88 23.13
C ASP A 191 -15.20 -7.34 23.18
N ILE A 192 -15.89 -6.84 22.16
CA ILE A 192 -16.19 -5.40 22.03
C ILE A 192 -17.14 -4.94 23.15
N SER A 193 -18.08 -5.78 23.60
CA SER A 193 -19.04 -5.41 24.65
C SER A 193 -18.34 -5.17 25.98
N LEU A 194 -17.39 -6.03 26.32
CA LEU A 194 -16.54 -5.88 27.51
C LEU A 194 -15.66 -4.64 27.41
N ALA A 195 -15.02 -4.42 26.25
CA ALA A 195 -14.18 -3.25 26.03
C ALA A 195 -14.96 -1.93 26.16
N LEU A 196 -16.20 -1.87 25.69
CA LEU A 196 -17.07 -0.71 25.85
C LEU A 196 -17.45 -0.50 27.32
N ALA A 197 -17.84 -1.57 28.03
CA ALA A 197 -18.19 -1.51 29.45
C ALA A 197 -17.03 -1.02 30.34
N GLN A 198 -15.79 -1.34 29.99
CA GLN A 198 -14.59 -0.89 30.69
C GLN A 198 -14.19 0.59 30.42
N ASN A 199 -14.85 1.24 29.48
CA ASN A 199 -14.54 2.62 29.08
C ASN A 199 -15.82 3.47 28.93
N PRO A 200 -16.66 3.58 29.97
CA PRO A 200 -17.98 4.21 29.87
C PRO A 200 -17.91 5.72 29.52
N ASP A 201 -16.88 6.40 29.97
CA ASP A 201 -16.74 7.86 29.81
C ASP A 201 -15.99 8.27 28.53
N LYS A 202 -15.55 7.29 27.71
CA LYS A 202 -14.82 7.59 26.47
C LYS A 202 -15.75 7.63 25.27
N LYS A 203 -15.49 8.60 24.38
CA LYS A 203 -16.12 8.59 23.06
C LYS A 203 -15.44 7.53 22.20
N ILE A 204 -16.15 6.42 21.95
CA ILE A 204 -15.63 5.25 21.23
C ILE A 204 -16.41 5.05 19.93
N GLY A 205 -15.68 4.85 18.82
CA GLY A 205 -16.21 4.28 17.60
C GLY A 205 -15.78 2.81 17.48
N VAL A 206 -16.63 1.99 16.92
CA VAL A 206 -16.34 0.57 16.70
C VAL A 206 -16.15 0.30 15.21
N LEU A 207 -15.03 -0.34 14.87
CA LEU A 207 -14.78 -0.88 13.55
C LEU A 207 -14.92 -2.40 13.60
N SER A 208 -15.83 -2.96 12.84
CA SER A 208 -16.10 -4.40 12.86
C SER A 208 -16.11 -5.01 11.46
N PHE A 209 -15.68 -6.27 11.35
CA PHE A 209 -15.71 -7.00 10.08
C PHE A 209 -17.13 -7.14 9.55
N ARG A 210 -18.06 -7.61 10.41
CA ARG A 210 -19.51 -7.72 10.17
C ARG A 210 -20.28 -6.92 11.19
N LYS A 211 -21.55 -6.62 10.88
CA LYS A 211 -22.42 -5.91 11.81
C LYS A 211 -22.56 -6.70 13.11
N ASN A 212 -22.20 -6.07 14.22
CA ASN A 212 -22.37 -6.61 15.55
C ASN A 212 -23.66 -6.05 16.16
N LYS A 213 -24.70 -6.88 16.26
CA LYS A 213 -26.02 -6.51 16.80
C LYS A 213 -26.04 -6.25 18.32
N LYS A 214 -24.98 -6.66 19.04
CA LYS A 214 -24.84 -6.42 20.49
C LYS A 214 -24.37 -5.01 20.82
N ILE A 215 -23.87 -4.24 19.81
CA ILE A 215 -23.46 -2.87 20.02
C ILE A 215 -24.69 -1.96 20.04
N LYS A 216 -24.79 -1.14 21.09
CA LYS A 216 -25.89 -0.17 21.24
C LYS A 216 -25.91 0.81 20.08
N THR A 217 -27.10 1.28 19.70
CA THR A 217 -27.32 2.18 18.54
C THR A 217 -26.66 3.54 18.70
N GLU A 218 -26.41 3.99 19.94
CA GLU A 218 -25.77 5.26 20.25
C GLU A 218 -24.26 5.24 19.96
N ILE A 219 -23.66 4.04 19.80
CA ILE A 219 -22.25 3.88 19.49
C ILE A 219 -22.08 3.79 17.98
N HIS A 220 -21.28 4.70 17.42
CA HIS A 220 -20.98 4.68 16.00
C HIS A 220 -20.25 3.38 15.63
N GLN A 221 -20.85 2.60 14.73
CA GLN A 221 -20.28 1.36 14.22
C GLN A 221 -20.03 1.46 12.71
N GLU A 222 -18.78 1.34 12.32
CA GLU A 222 -18.38 1.14 10.94
C GLU A 222 -18.26 -0.35 10.63
N VAL A 223 -18.94 -0.81 9.60
CA VAL A 223 -18.95 -2.22 9.16
C VAL A 223 -18.11 -2.35 7.90
N LEU A 224 -17.05 -3.17 7.94
CA LEU A 224 -16.14 -3.33 6.82
C LEU A 224 -16.74 -4.17 5.69
N SER A 225 -17.52 -5.20 6.02
CA SER A 225 -18.18 -6.05 5.03
C SER A 225 -19.58 -6.45 5.49
N ILE A 226 -20.58 -6.11 4.69
CA ILE A 226 -21.96 -6.54 4.92
C ILE A 226 -22.13 -8.02 4.57
N SER A 227 -21.50 -8.45 3.47
CA SER A 227 -21.53 -9.83 2.98
C SER A 227 -20.63 -10.77 3.80
N GLY A 228 -19.63 -10.24 4.53
CA GLY A 228 -18.58 -10.99 5.20
C GLY A 228 -17.46 -11.43 4.26
N ASP A 229 -17.26 -10.71 3.19
CA ASP A 229 -16.16 -10.91 2.24
C ASP A 229 -14.92 -10.13 2.65
N LEU A 230 -13.75 -10.79 2.62
CA LEU A 230 -12.47 -10.19 3.03
C LEU A 230 -11.98 -9.12 2.05
N ASN A 231 -12.28 -9.25 0.76
CA ASN A 231 -11.89 -8.25 -0.24
C ASN A 231 -12.73 -6.98 -0.06
N GLU A 232 -14.04 -7.13 0.22
CA GLU A 232 -14.92 -6.01 0.58
C GLU A 232 -14.39 -5.30 1.84
N ALA A 233 -14.04 -6.05 2.88
CA ALA A 233 -13.49 -5.49 4.11
C ALA A 233 -12.16 -4.76 3.87
N SER A 234 -11.27 -5.34 3.11
CA SER A 234 -9.99 -4.75 2.73
C SER A 234 -10.16 -3.43 1.98
N LYS A 235 -11.08 -3.39 1.02
CA LYS A 235 -11.44 -2.18 0.27
C LYS A 235 -11.95 -1.06 1.17
N ASN A 236 -12.74 -1.40 2.18
CA ASN A 236 -13.40 -0.44 3.06
C ASN A 236 -12.54 0.01 4.25
N LEU A 237 -11.47 -0.71 4.60
CA LEU A 237 -10.70 -0.50 5.83
C LEU A 237 -10.20 0.93 6.00
N TYR A 238 -9.40 1.44 5.07
CA TYR A 238 -8.88 2.80 5.19
C TYR A 238 -9.96 3.86 5.02
N ALA A 239 -10.96 3.62 4.16
CA ALA A 239 -12.09 4.53 4.03
C ALA A 239 -12.87 4.67 5.35
N ALA A 240 -13.08 3.57 6.08
CA ALA A 240 -13.71 3.56 7.40
C ALA A 240 -12.85 4.29 8.46
N LEU A 241 -11.53 4.06 8.45
CA LEU A 241 -10.61 4.75 9.38
C LEU A 241 -10.46 6.25 9.11
N HIS A 242 -10.85 6.73 7.93
CA HIS A 242 -10.88 8.17 7.61
C HIS A 242 -12.16 8.86 8.08
N ARG A 243 -13.20 8.14 8.40
CA ARG A 243 -14.45 8.66 9.00
C ARG A 243 -14.33 8.79 10.51
#